data_a15e2f572dd9f685f73313327e9abae0
#
_entry.id   a15e2f572dd9f685f73313327e9abae0
#
_cell.length_a   1.000
_cell.length_b   1.000
_cell.length_c   1.000
_cell.angle_alpha   90.00
_cell.angle_beta   90.00
_cell.angle_gamma   90.00
#
_symmetry.space_group_name_H-M   'P 1'
#
loop_
_entity.id
_entity.type
_entity.pdbx_description
1 polymer ?
#
loop_
_entity_poly.entity_id
_entity_poly.type
_entity_poly.pdbx_seq_one_letter_code
_entity_poly.pdbx_strand_id
1 'polypeptide(L)'
;GKIIDNQTEDPKFYASVAIENTSIGTVTNSEGTFVLKVPETLMDANLVVSFIGYKNAVVPIKSLKKDKINTISIESNSIQISEITATPKEPETIVRAMFRNIKEKYYSDPAMLEAFYRESVKERWKYQILAEAVVDIYKAPLGAIFGTDQVSIQKGRKKVNHSEIDTLLVKLRGGPRVLMYLDLIKNPSLILNEEYMKFYEYELEDIVMVNNRAHYIVSFKQLPHVNFPLYN
;
A
#
# COMPACT_ATOMS: atom_id res chain seq x y z
N GLY A 1 11.32 -11.78 8.90
CA GLY A 1 10.29 -11.61 9.93
C GLY A 1 8.90 -11.81 9.39
N LYS A 2 7.92 -11.73 10.27
CA LYS A 2 6.49 -11.81 9.95
C LYS A 2 5.72 -10.77 10.76
N ILE A 3 4.77 -10.08 10.12
CA ILE A 3 3.86 -9.13 10.78
C ILE A 3 2.47 -9.75 10.88
N ILE A 4 1.87 -9.68 12.06
CA ILE A 4 0.53 -10.20 12.34
C ILE A 4 -0.30 -9.17 13.10
N ASP A 5 -1.60 -9.33 13.04
CA ASP A 5 -2.54 -8.64 13.92
C ASP A 5 -2.42 -9.17 15.35
N ASN A 6 -2.47 -8.29 16.34
CA ASN A 6 -2.35 -8.68 17.75
C ASN A 6 -3.58 -9.43 18.29
N GLN A 7 -4.75 -9.24 17.68
CA GLN A 7 -6.00 -9.85 18.15
C GLN A 7 -6.39 -11.08 17.34
N THR A 8 -6.31 -10.98 16.00
CA THR A 8 -6.76 -12.06 15.10
C THR A 8 -5.64 -13.00 14.68
N GLU A 9 -4.37 -12.63 14.93
CA GLU A 9 -3.18 -13.33 14.46
C GLU A 9 -3.04 -13.40 12.92
N ASP A 10 -3.93 -12.70 12.19
CA ASP A 10 -3.90 -12.66 10.73
C ASP A 10 -2.62 -11.99 10.21
N PRO A 11 -2.01 -12.54 9.17
CA PRO A 11 -0.84 -11.94 8.55
C PRO A 11 -1.20 -10.60 7.90
N LYS A 12 -0.40 -9.56 8.16
CA LYS A 12 -0.57 -8.25 7.52
C LYS A 12 0.35 -8.15 6.29
N PHE A 13 -0.28 -8.14 5.11
CA PHE A 13 0.40 -8.00 3.84
C PHE A 13 0.50 -6.52 3.45
N TYR A 14 1.61 -6.16 2.80
CA TYR A 14 1.97 -4.78 2.44
C TYR A 14 2.18 -3.84 3.65
N ALA A 15 2.40 -4.37 4.86
CA ALA A 15 2.86 -3.56 5.97
C ALA A 15 4.27 -3.05 5.69
N SER A 16 4.50 -1.77 5.94
CA SER A 16 5.82 -1.15 5.82
C SER A 16 6.69 -1.55 7.01
N VAL A 17 7.94 -1.90 6.75
CA VAL A 17 8.95 -2.27 7.75
C VAL A 17 10.21 -1.50 7.43
N ALA A 18 10.57 -0.53 8.24
CA ALA A 18 11.71 0.35 7.97
C ALA A 18 12.61 0.52 9.20
N ILE A 19 13.88 0.83 8.98
CA ILE A 19 14.78 1.27 10.06
C ILE A 19 14.49 2.75 10.31
N GLU A 20 14.23 3.07 11.57
CA GLU A 20 13.88 4.42 12.02
C GLU A 20 14.89 5.47 11.53
N ASN A 21 14.39 6.60 11.04
CA ASN A 21 15.18 7.73 10.51
C ASN A 21 16.11 7.37 9.34
N THR A 22 15.78 6.34 8.57
CA THR A 22 16.54 5.96 7.37
C THR A 22 15.60 5.64 6.21
N SER A 23 16.14 5.59 5.00
CA SER A 23 15.45 5.08 3.81
C SER A 23 15.54 3.54 3.66
N ILE A 24 16.08 2.83 4.64
CA ILE A 24 16.24 1.38 4.58
C ILE A 24 14.96 0.72 5.06
N GLY A 25 14.21 0.14 4.14
CA GLY A 25 12.95 -0.50 4.44
C GLY A 25 12.55 -1.57 3.44
N THR A 26 11.44 -2.20 3.73
CA THR A 26 10.78 -3.21 2.89
C THR A 26 9.28 -3.23 3.19
N VAL A 27 8.53 -4.05 2.48
CA VAL A 27 7.12 -4.34 2.78
C VAL A 27 6.92 -5.84 2.94
N THR A 28 5.90 -6.23 3.70
CA THR A 28 5.52 -7.64 3.83
C THR A 28 4.88 -8.16 2.53
N ASN A 29 5.01 -9.45 2.28
CA ASN A 29 4.33 -10.14 1.18
C ASN A 29 2.90 -10.57 1.59
N SER A 30 2.21 -11.32 0.72
CA SER A 30 0.86 -11.85 0.96
C SER A 30 0.73 -12.73 2.20
N GLU A 31 1.81 -13.27 2.72
CA GLU A 31 1.86 -14.13 3.90
C GLU A 31 2.27 -13.35 5.17
N GLY A 32 2.37 -12.01 5.05
CA GLY A 32 2.84 -11.14 6.12
C GLY A 32 4.34 -11.25 6.39
N THR A 33 5.11 -11.95 5.53
CA THR A 33 6.53 -12.15 5.75
C THR A 33 7.40 -11.11 5.03
N PHE A 34 8.56 -10.82 5.59
CA PHE A 34 9.53 -9.88 5.02
C PHE A 34 10.97 -10.31 5.27
N VAL A 35 11.89 -9.79 4.47
CA VAL A 35 13.33 -9.87 4.69
C VAL A 35 13.90 -8.47 4.60
N LEU A 36 14.57 -8.02 5.65
CA LEU A 36 15.28 -6.75 5.70
C LEU A 36 16.75 -7.01 6.03
N LYS A 37 17.67 -6.47 5.22
CA LYS A 37 19.10 -6.50 5.52
C LYS A 37 19.46 -5.26 6.32
N VAL A 38 19.90 -5.46 7.54
CA VAL A 38 20.32 -4.40 8.45
C VAL A 38 21.83 -4.23 8.37
N PRO A 39 22.33 -3.02 8.05
CA PRO A 39 23.77 -2.73 8.17
C PRO A 39 24.25 -2.85 9.62
N GLU A 40 25.48 -3.29 9.82
CA GLU A 40 26.07 -3.41 11.16
C GLU A 40 26.07 -2.09 11.93
N THR A 41 26.23 -0.97 11.23
CA THR A 41 26.22 0.39 11.80
C THR A 41 24.84 0.80 12.35
N LEU A 42 23.78 0.08 12.03
CA LEU A 42 22.40 0.37 12.44
C LEU A 42 21.81 -0.68 13.39
N MET A 43 22.65 -1.52 13.97
CA MET A 43 22.18 -2.54 14.92
C MET A 43 21.60 -1.95 16.22
N ASP A 44 21.94 -0.71 16.55
CA ASP A 44 21.42 0.04 17.70
C ASP A 44 20.12 0.80 17.42
N ALA A 45 19.69 0.84 16.17
CA ALA A 45 18.46 1.50 15.74
C ALA A 45 17.21 0.68 16.05
N ASN A 46 16.06 1.31 15.84
CA ASN A 46 14.75 0.66 15.93
C ASN A 46 14.25 0.24 14.54
N LEU A 47 13.50 -0.85 14.51
CA LEU A 47 12.65 -1.22 13.41
C LEU A 47 11.27 -0.63 13.66
N VAL A 48 10.73 0.11 12.71
CA VAL A 48 9.37 0.66 12.76
C VAL A 48 8.51 -0.12 11.78
N VAL A 49 7.42 -0.67 12.29
CA VAL A 49 6.39 -1.30 11.47
C VAL A 49 5.18 -0.39 11.43
N SER A 50 4.71 -0.06 10.24
CA SER A 50 3.52 0.75 10.05
C SER A 50 2.54 0.08 9.07
N PHE A 51 1.26 0.20 9.38
CA PHE A 51 0.16 -0.27 8.55
C PHE A 51 -1.04 0.64 8.75
N ILE A 52 -1.77 0.95 7.68
CA ILE A 52 -2.93 1.87 7.76
C ILE A 52 -3.97 1.28 8.72
N GLY A 53 -4.45 2.10 9.66
CA GLY A 53 -5.42 1.69 10.67
C GLY A 53 -4.83 0.97 11.88
N TYR A 54 -3.51 0.94 12.00
CA TYR A 54 -2.79 0.33 13.12
C TYR A 54 -1.85 1.33 13.80
N LYS A 55 -1.59 1.09 15.07
CA LYS A 55 -0.52 1.79 15.79
C LYS A 55 0.83 1.33 15.26
N ASN A 56 1.77 2.26 15.14
CA ASN A 56 3.12 1.90 14.76
C ASN A 56 3.76 1.03 15.84
N ALA A 57 4.32 -0.12 15.46
CA ALA A 57 5.13 -0.92 16.36
C ALA A 57 6.61 -0.55 16.19
N VAL A 58 7.27 -0.24 17.30
CA VAL A 58 8.69 0.09 17.36
C VAL A 58 9.43 -1.02 18.08
N VAL A 59 10.39 -1.66 17.41
CA VAL A 59 11.10 -2.83 17.94
C VAL A 59 12.61 -2.58 17.84
N PRO A 60 13.37 -2.63 18.96
CA PRO A 60 14.83 -2.53 18.91
C PRO A 60 15.43 -3.65 18.07
N ILE A 61 16.25 -3.32 17.08
CA ILE A 61 16.86 -4.31 16.17
C ILE A 61 17.69 -5.33 16.94
N LYS A 62 18.37 -4.92 17.99
CA LYS A 62 19.14 -5.80 18.88
C LYS A 62 18.31 -6.92 19.54
N SER A 63 17.00 -6.72 19.73
CA SER A 63 16.12 -7.73 20.33
C SER A 63 15.72 -8.84 19.35
N LEU A 64 15.99 -8.64 18.06
CA LEU A 64 15.61 -9.57 17.00
C LEU A 64 16.64 -10.71 16.87
N LYS A 65 16.15 -11.93 16.65
CA LYS A 65 16.98 -13.13 16.49
C LYS A 65 17.41 -13.29 15.04
N LYS A 66 18.72 -13.42 14.78
CA LYS A 66 19.29 -13.53 13.42
C LYS A 66 18.82 -14.76 12.64
N ASP A 67 18.70 -15.89 13.32
CA ASP A 67 18.49 -17.21 12.69
C ASP A 67 17.04 -17.74 12.82
N LYS A 68 16.11 -16.86 13.22
CA LYS A 68 14.70 -17.21 13.39
C LYS A 68 13.79 -16.18 12.71
N ILE A 69 12.60 -16.63 12.35
CA ILE A 69 11.55 -15.72 11.92
C ILE A 69 11.08 -14.95 13.17
N ASN A 70 11.32 -13.65 13.18
CA ASN A 70 10.79 -12.77 14.21
C ASN A 70 9.36 -12.40 13.85
N THR A 71 8.41 -12.72 14.73
CA THR A 71 7.01 -12.29 14.59
C THR A 71 6.82 -11.00 15.37
N ILE A 72 6.27 -9.99 14.69
CA ILE A 72 5.94 -8.69 15.29
C ILE A 72 4.43 -8.51 15.14
N SER A 73 3.74 -8.34 16.26
CA SER A 73 2.31 -8.05 16.28
C SER A 73 2.08 -6.53 16.29
N ILE A 74 1.07 -6.10 15.53
CA ILE A 74 0.63 -4.73 15.48
C ILE A 74 -0.80 -4.64 15.99
N GLU A 75 -1.12 -3.56 16.70
CA GLU A 75 -2.42 -3.31 17.33
C GLU A 75 -3.27 -2.41 16.44
N SER A 76 -4.52 -2.82 16.21
CA SER A 76 -5.50 -1.97 15.50
C SER A 76 -5.72 -0.66 16.26
N ASN A 77 -5.82 0.42 15.51
CA ASN A 77 -6.16 1.74 16.01
C ASN A 77 -7.60 2.12 15.61
N SER A 78 -8.48 1.12 15.59
CA SER A 78 -9.90 1.32 15.29
C SER A 78 -10.62 2.01 16.43
N ILE A 79 -11.66 2.75 16.10
CA ILE A 79 -12.59 3.39 17.05
C ILE A 79 -13.89 2.62 16.97
N GLN A 80 -14.46 2.24 18.12
CA GLN A 80 -15.79 1.64 18.11
C GLN A 80 -16.81 2.62 17.54
N ILE A 81 -17.59 2.18 16.55
CA ILE A 81 -18.60 3.00 15.87
C ILE A 81 -19.63 3.56 16.88
N SER A 82 -19.87 2.83 17.99
CA SER A 82 -20.74 3.26 19.09
C SER A 82 -20.26 4.49 19.86
N GLU A 83 -18.98 4.84 19.78
CA GLU A 83 -18.39 6.01 20.43
C GLU A 83 -18.55 7.30 19.61
N ILE A 84 -18.95 7.16 18.34
CA ILE A 84 -19.15 8.28 17.45
C ILE A 84 -20.59 8.75 17.58
N THR A 85 -20.79 9.93 18.12
CA THR A 85 -22.11 10.58 18.32
C THR A 85 -22.83 10.93 17.00
N ALA A 86 -22.20 10.74 15.86
CA ALA A 86 -22.78 10.96 14.53
C ALA A 86 -23.24 9.64 13.93
N THR A 87 -24.47 9.60 13.42
CA THR A 87 -24.99 8.48 12.64
C THR A 87 -24.01 8.11 11.53
N PRO A 88 -23.61 6.84 11.38
CA PRO A 88 -22.76 6.42 10.28
C PRO A 88 -23.39 6.88 8.96
N LYS A 89 -22.65 7.63 8.17
CA LYS A 89 -23.12 8.03 6.85
C LYS A 89 -23.15 6.80 5.94
N GLU A 90 -24.14 6.74 5.06
CA GLU A 90 -24.16 5.74 3.99
C GLU A 90 -22.82 5.74 3.26
N PRO A 91 -22.21 4.55 2.99
CA PRO A 91 -20.87 4.46 2.41
C PRO A 91 -20.71 5.27 1.11
N GLU A 92 -21.72 5.25 0.23
CA GLU A 92 -21.73 6.04 -1.00
C GLU A 92 -21.68 7.55 -0.72
N THR A 93 -22.31 8.01 0.35
CA THR A 93 -22.28 9.43 0.75
C THR A 93 -20.86 9.84 1.17
N ILE A 94 -20.14 8.96 1.86
CA ILE A 94 -18.74 9.18 2.24
C ILE A 94 -17.87 9.28 1.00
N VAL A 95 -18.03 8.36 0.06
CA VAL A 95 -17.26 8.33 -1.18
C VAL A 95 -17.56 9.56 -2.05
N ARG A 96 -18.83 9.98 -2.18
CA ARG A 96 -19.21 11.24 -2.87
C ARG A 96 -18.60 12.46 -2.21
N ALA A 97 -18.59 12.51 -0.88
CA ALA A 97 -17.97 13.62 -0.14
C ALA A 97 -16.46 13.65 -0.36
N MET A 98 -15.80 12.48 -0.45
CA MET A 98 -14.40 12.37 -0.80
C MET A 98 -14.12 13.02 -2.16
N PHE A 99 -14.89 12.68 -3.20
CA PHE A 99 -14.72 13.27 -4.54
C PHE A 99 -14.87 14.77 -4.57
N ARG A 100 -15.92 15.30 -3.92
CA ARG A 100 -16.16 16.74 -3.88
C ARG A 100 -15.03 17.52 -3.22
N ASN A 101 -14.41 16.92 -2.21
CA ASN A 101 -13.36 17.56 -1.42
C ASN A 101 -11.93 17.21 -1.87
N ILE A 102 -11.78 16.44 -2.94
CA ILE A 102 -10.46 15.93 -3.38
C ILE A 102 -9.48 17.07 -3.66
N LYS A 103 -9.96 18.14 -4.33
CA LYS A 103 -9.13 19.31 -4.68
C LYS A 103 -8.65 20.10 -3.46
N GLU A 104 -9.42 20.07 -2.36
CA GLU A 104 -9.09 20.79 -1.14
C GLU A 104 -8.26 19.96 -0.17
N LYS A 105 -8.40 18.64 -0.23
CA LYS A 105 -7.80 17.70 0.72
C LYS A 105 -6.58 16.99 0.17
N TYR A 106 -6.48 16.88 -1.12
CA TYR A 106 -5.32 16.27 -1.74
C TYR A 106 -4.18 17.28 -1.91
N TYR A 107 -3.00 16.75 -2.03
CA TYR A 107 -1.76 17.49 -2.12
C TYR A 107 -1.76 18.42 -3.35
N SER A 108 -1.63 19.73 -3.12
CA SER A 108 -1.69 20.77 -4.17
C SER A 108 -0.32 21.26 -4.64
N ASP A 109 0.74 20.95 -3.85
CA ASP A 109 2.11 21.34 -4.17
C ASP A 109 2.91 20.18 -4.77
N PRO A 110 3.96 20.43 -5.57
CA PRO A 110 4.83 19.36 -6.04
C PRO A 110 5.56 18.71 -4.86
N ALA A 111 5.70 17.39 -4.89
CA ALA A 111 6.37 16.63 -3.85
C ALA A 111 7.42 15.68 -4.41
N MET A 112 8.50 15.50 -3.66
CA MET A 112 9.47 14.44 -3.87
C MET A 112 9.25 13.36 -2.79
N LEU A 113 9.05 12.13 -3.23
CA LEU A 113 8.87 10.98 -2.37
C LEU A 113 9.99 9.98 -2.64
N GLU A 114 10.52 9.38 -1.59
CA GLU A 114 11.33 8.18 -1.70
C GLU A 114 10.47 6.98 -1.35
N ALA A 115 10.50 5.95 -2.18
CA ALA A 115 9.66 4.78 -2.00
C ALA A 115 10.40 3.48 -2.30
N PHE A 116 9.96 2.41 -1.61
CA PHE A 116 10.36 1.06 -1.94
C PHE A 116 9.35 0.43 -2.89
N TYR A 117 9.84 0.01 -4.04
CA TYR A 117 9.05 -0.68 -5.06
C TYR A 117 9.33 -2.18 -5.03
N ARG A 118 8.28 -2.98 -5.10
CA ARG A 118 8.38 -4.43 -5.30
C ARG A 118 7.36 -4.90 -6.33
N GLU A 119 7.82 -5.69 -7.28
CA GLU A 119 7.01 -6.41 -8.25
C GLU A 119 7.36 -7.88 -8.19
N SER A 120 6.35 -8.74 -8.18
CA SER A 120 6.58 -10.18 -8.23
C SER A 120 5.56 -10.88 -9.11
N VAL A 121 6.03 -11.88 -9.85
CA VAL A 121 5.19 -12.83 -10.56
C VAL A 121 5.39 -14.18 -9.90
N LYS A 122 4.30 -14.76 -9.41
CA LYS A 122 4.29 -16.11 -8.83
C LYS A 122 3.53 -17.05 -9.74
N GLU A 123 4.07 -18.25 -9.89
CA GLU A 123 3.36 -19.38 -10.46
C GLU A 123 3.37 -20.50 -9.43
N ARG A 124 2.16 -20.99 -9.09
CA ARG A 124 1.92 -22.01 -8.05
C ARG A 124 2.66 -21.68 -6.76
N TRP A 125 3.31 -21.37 -6.12
CA TRP A 125 4.02 -21.01 -4.89
C TRP A 125 5.48 -20.55 -5.13
N LYS A 126 5.94 -20.52 -6.39
CA LYS A 126 7.30 -20.10 -6.73
C LYS A 126 7.32 -18.71 -7.34
N TYR A 127 8.25 -17.88 -6.91
CA TYR A 127 8.54 -16.62 -7.56
C TYR A 127 9.25 -16.87 -8.89
N GLN A 128 8.63 -16.49 -9.99
CA GLN A 128 9.23 -16.52 -11.32
C GLN A 128 9.97 -15.22 -11.60
N ILE A 129 9.43 -14.11 -11.15
CA ILE A 129 10.06 -12.79 -11.22
C ILE A 129 9.93 -12.14 -9.86
N LEU A 130 11.03 -11.57 -9.37
CA LEU A 130 11.04 -10.67 -8.22
C LEU A 130 11.93 -9.48 -8.57
N ALA A 131 11.33 -8.31 -8.68
CA ALA A 131 12.02 -7.04 -8.87
C ALA A 131 11.77 -6.14 -7.66
N GLU A 132 12.81 -5.51 -7.18
CA GLU A 132 12.78 -4.57 -6.07
C GLU A 132 13.64 -3.37 -6.39
N ALA A 133 13.19 -2.18 -6.01
CA ALA A 133 13.93 -0.95 -6.21
C ALA A 133 13.64 0.08 -5.11
N VAL A 134 14.62 0.93 -4.84
CA VAL A 134 14.41 2.24 -4.21
C VAL A 134 14.22 3.23 -5.34
N VAL A 135 13.15 4.00 -5.26
CA VAL A 135 12.75 4.93 -6.32
C VAL A 135 12.46 6.30 -5.72
N ASP A 136 12.86 7.33 -6.44
CA ASP A 136 12.38 8.69 -6.21
C ASP A 136 11.20 8.96 -7.10
N ILE A 137 10.15 9.52 -6.53
CA ILE A 137 8.92 9.85 -7.22
C ILE A 137 8.70 11.35 -7.12
N TYR A 138 8.75 12.04 -8.25
CA TYR A 138 8.23 13.39 -8.36
C TYR A 138 6.72 13.31 -8.55
N LYS A 139 5.96 13.82 -7.60
CA LYS A 139 4.50 13.96 -7.69
C LYS A 139 4.18 15.38 -8.16
N ALA A 140 3.66 15.50 -9.38
CA ALA A 140 3.14 16.77 -9.86
C ALA A 140 1.87 17.17 -9.08
N PRO A 141 1.56 18.48 -8.94
CA PRO A 141 0.33 18.94 -8.29
C PRO A 141 -0.93 18.32 -8.92
N LEU A 142 -1.97 18.14 -8.13
CA LEU A 142 -3.26 17.72 -8.66
C LEU A 142 -3.83 18.82 -9.58
N GLY A 143 -4.15 18.45 -10.84
CA GLY A 143 -4.67 19.39 -11.83
C GLY A 143 -3.61 20.25 -12.50
N ALA A 144 -2.32 19.93 -12.36
CA ALA A 144 -1.26 20.61 -13.09
C ALA A 144 -1.50 20.49 -14.61
N ILE A 145 -1.49 21.65 -15.29
CA ILE A 145 -1.63 21.72 -16.76
C ILE A 145 -0.32 21.21 -17.40
N PHE A 146 0.80 21.43 -16.75
CA PHE A 146 2.12 20.99 -17.20
C PHE A 146 2.80 20.15 -16.12
N GLY A 147 3.41 19.07 -16.56
CA GLY A 147 4.11 18.14 -15.70
C GLY A 147 3.29 16.92 -15.34
N THR A 148 3.93 15.77 -15.46
CA THR A 148 3.39 14.46 -15.08
C THR A 148 4.24 13.90 -13.93
N ASP A 149 3.67 12.99 -13.18
CA ASP A 149 4.42 12.23 -12.20
C ASP A 149 5.60 11.51 -12.87
N GLN A 150 6.76 11.58 -12.24
CA GLN A 150 7.98 10.97 -12.74
C GLN A 150 8.56 10.02 -11.70
N VAL A 151 9.18 8.94 -12.16
CA VAL A 151 9.84 7.95 -11.30
C VAL A 151 11.26 7.75 -11.78
N SER A 152 12.20 7.85 -10.85
CA SER A 152 13.62 7.55 -11.05
C SER A 152 14.04 6.39 -10.17
N ILE A 153 14.71 5.40 -10.73
CA ILE A 153 15.24 4.27 -9.97
C ILE A 153 16.63 4.63 -9.45
N GLN A 154 16.78 4.71 -8.14
CA GLN A 154 18.05 4.95 -7.48
C GLN A 154 18.88 3.68 -7.37
N LYS A 155 18.26 2.60 -6.93
CA LYS A 155 18.89 1.31 -6.78
C LYS A 155 17.85 0.21 -6.97
N GLY A 156 18.21 -0.83 -7.68
CA GLY A 156 17.30 -1.95 -7.92
C GLY A 156 18.00 -3.30 -8.03
N ARG A 157 17.23 -4.34 -7.83
CA ARG A 157 17.61 -5.72 -8.10
C ARG A 157 16.46 -6.47 -8.75
N LYS A 158 16.81 -7.39 -9.66
CA LYS A 158 15.83 -8.27 -10.31
C LYS A 158 16.35 -9.69 -10.30
N LYS A 159 15.50 -10.62 -9.88
CA LYS A 159 15.72 -12.06 -9.99
C LYS A 159 14.68 -12.63 -10.93
N VAL A 160 15.12 -13.43 -11.89
CA VAL A 160 14.28 -14.07 -12.90
C VAL A 160 14.60 -15.55 -12.93
N ASN A 161 13.58 -16.39 -12.88
CA ASN A 161 13.73 -17.84 -13.06
C ASN A 161 13.57 -18.17 -14.54
N HIS A 162 14.69 -18.26 -15.26
CA HIS A 162 14.70 -18.45 -16.72
C HIS A 162 14.17 -19.81 -17.19
N SER A 163 14.18 -20.83 -16.32
CA SER A 163 13.80 -22.20 -16.71
C SER A 163 12.28 -22.39 -16.92
N GLU A 164 11.46 -21.47 -16.45
CA GLU A 164 10.00 -21.59 -16.49
C GLU A 164 9.32 -20.41 -17.22
N ILE A 165 10.06 -19.36 -17.58
CA ILE A 165 9.50 -18.13 -18.19
C ILE A 165 9.16 -18.30 -19.68
N ASP A 166 9.83 -19.21 -20.40
CA ASP A 166 9.55 -19.45 -21.82
C ASP A 166 8.12 -19.95 -22.08
N THR A 167 7.43 -20.42 -21.04
CA THR A 167 6.03 -20.88 -21.11
C THR A 167 5.00 -19.83 -20.69
N LEU A 168 5.44 -18.67 -20.18
CA LEU A 168 4.53 -17.57 -19.83
C LEU A 168 4.01 -16.88 -21.09
N LEU A 169 2.74 -17.13 -21.43
CA LEU A 169 2.04 -16.54 -22.58
C LEU A 169 1.78 -15.03 -22.41
N VAL A 170 1.97 -14.47 -21.21
CA VAL A 170 1.69 -13.07 -20.90
C VAL A 170 2.98 -12.32 -20.57
N LYS A 171 3.38 -11.42 -21.46
CA LYS A 171 4.45 -10.44 -21.18
C LYS A 171 3.88 -9.26 -20.43
N LEU A 172 3.91 -9.30 -19.10
CA LEU A 172 3.55 -8.15 -18.27
C LEU A 172 4.62 -7.06 -18.41
N ARG A 173 4.21 -5.89 -18.88
CA ARG A 173 5.02 -4.69 -18.78
C ARG A 173 4.84 -4.11 -17.38
N GLY A 174 5.74 -4.47 -16.48
CA GLY A 174 5.78 -3.93 -15.12
C GLY A 174 6.70 -2.72 -14.99
N GLY A 175 6.92 -2.35 -13.75
CA GLY A 175 7.84 -1.28 -13.37
C GLY A 175 7.14 -0.19 -12.55
N PRO A 176 7.89 0.60 -11.79
CA PRO A 176 7.33 1.57 -10.84
C PRO A 176 6.48 2.67 -11.52
N ARG A 177 6.70 2.94 -12.81
CA ARG A 177 5.91 3.91 -13.58
C ARG A 177 4.45 3.48 -13.74
N VAL A 178 4.18 2.18 -13.81
CA VAL A 178 2.81 1.64 -13.96
C VAL A 178 1.95 2.01 -12.74
N LEU A 179 2.54 2.09 -11.55
CA LEU A 179 1.83 2.48 -10.33
C LEU A 179 1.29 3.92 -10.39
N MET A 180 1.91 4.80 -11.18
CA MET A 180 1.40 6.17 -11.34
C MET A 180 0.06 6.22 -12.07
N TYR A 181 -0.19 5.27 -12.98
CA TYR A 181 -1.49 5.14 -13.64
C TYR A 181 -2.57 4.56 -12.72
N LEU A 182 -2.17 3.84 -11.66
CA LEU A 182 -3.07 3.30 -10.63
C LEU A 182 -3.37 4.29 -9.51
N ASP A 183 -2.83 5.51 -9.58
CA ASP A 183 -3.20 6.59 -8.66
C ASP A 183 -4.65 7.02 -8.95
N LEU A 184 -5.58 6.47 -8.18
CA LEU A 184 -7.02 6.68 -8.36
C LEU A 184 -7.42 8.15 -8.15
N ILE A 185 -6.65 8.89 -7.37
CA ILE A 185 -6.93 10.31 -7.11
C ILE A 185 -6.63 11.15 -8.35
N LYS A 186 -5.55 10.84 -9.05
CA LYS A 186 -5.18 11.53 -10.30
C LYS A 186 -5.89 10.97 -11.52
N ASN A 187 -6.31 9.70 -11.45
CA ASN A 187 -6.99 9.00 -12.54
C ASN A 187 -8.37 8.48 -12.08
N PRO A 188 -9.25 9.36 -11.58
CA PRO A 188 -10.54 8.94 -10.99
C PRO A 188 -11.47 8.29 -12.01
N SER A 189 -11.28 8.54 -13.31
CA SER A 189 -12.10 7.96 -14.38
C SER A 189 -12.00 6.45 -14.51
N LEU A 190 -10.99 5.82 -13.90
CA LEU A 190 -10.79 4.38 -14.01
C LEU A 190 -11.69 3.57 -13.06
N ILE A 191 -11.94 4.05 -11.85
CA ILE A 191 -12.68 3.29 -10.82
C ILE A 191 -13.63 4.20 -10.03
N LEU A 192 -13.21 5.40 -9.68
CA LEU A 192 -13.90 6.28 -8.74
C LEU A 192 -14.37 7.57 -9.44
N ASN A 193 -15.33 7.46 -10.35
CA ASN A 193 -16.04 8.57 -10.94
C ASN A 193 -17.49 8.52 -10.48
N GLU A 194 -18.13 9.67 -10.25
CA GLU A 194 -19.52 9.74 -9.79
C GLU A 194 -20.48 9.01 -10.74
N GLU A 195 -20.21 9.02 -12.06
CA GLU A 195 -20.98 8.27 -13.06
C GLU A 195 -20.83 6.75 -12.92
N TYR A 196 -19.67 6.28 -12.46
CA TYR A 196 -19.36 4.85 -12.32
C TYR A 196 -19.69 4.29 -10.95
N MET A 197 -19.99 5.14 -9.95
CA MET A 197 -20.35 4.68 -8.61
C MET A 197 -21.51 3.67 -8.62
N LYS A 198 -22.47 3.81 -9.51
CA LYS A 198 -23.62 2.90 -9.68
C LYS A 198 -23.26 1.46 -10.05
N PHE A 199 -22.01 1.23 -10.44
CA PHE A 199 -21.51 -0.10 -10.83
C PHE A 199 -20.76 -0.81 -9.71
N TYR A 200 -20.70 -0.19 -8.55
CA TYR A 200 -20.02 -0.72 -7.37
C TYR A 200 -20.96 -0.79 -6.18
N GLU A 201 -20.73 -1.77 -5.35
CA GLU A 201 -21.25 -1.89 -4.00
C GLU A 201 -20.22 -1.34 -3.03
N TYR A 202 -20.65 -0.60 -2.03
CA TYR A 202 -19.78 0.03 -1.03
C TYR A 202 -20.15 -0.45 0.35
N GLU A 203 -19.14 -0.73 1.17
CA GLU A 203 -19.33 -1.16 2.56
C GLU A 203 -18.40 -0.35 3.48
N LEU A 204 -18.97 0.13 4.60
CA LEU A 204 -18.19 0.76 5.64
C LEU A 204 -17.59 -0.32 6.53
N GLU A 205 -16.28 -0.54 6.39
CA GLU A 205 -15.57 -1.59 7.11
C GLU A 205 -15.24 -1.17 8.54
N ASP A 206 -14.69 0.05 8.70
CA ASP A 206 -14.17 0.49 9.99
C ASP A 206 -13.99 2.01 10.04
N ILE A 207 -13.72 2.52 11.25
CA ILE A 207 -13.28 3.89 11.49
C ILE A 207 -11.98 3.82 12.28
N VAL A 208 -10.92 4.38 11.70
CA VAL A 208 -9.58 4.29 12.26
C VAL A 208 -8.97 5.67 12.51
N MET A 209 -8.07 5.74 13.48
CA MET A 209 -7.30 6.96 13.74
C MET A 209 -6.03 6.98 12.90
N VAL A 210 -5.87 8.02 12.08
CA VAL A 210 -4.63 8.32 11.38
C VAL A 210 -4.24 9.75 11.72
N ASN A 211 -3.05 9.94 12.27
CA ASN A 211 -2.55 11.26 12.71
C ASN A 211 -3.56 12.04 13.59
N ASN A 212 -4.13 11.38 14.58
CA ASN A 212 -5.16 11.92 15.51
C ASN A 212 -6.43 12.44 14.82
N ARG A 213 -6.76 11.92 13.63
CA ARG A 213 -8.01 12.21 12.92
C ARG A 213 -8.71 10.90 12.59
N ALA A 214 -10.04 10.88 12.78
CA ALA A 214 -10.85 9.74 12.39
C ALA A 214 -10.98 9.65 10.87
N HIS A 215 -10.77 8.46 10.33
CA HIS A 215 -10.89 8.14 8.90
C HIS A 215 -11.84 6.97 8.74
N TYR A 216 -12.75 7.05 7.77
CA TYR A 216 -13.59 5.95 7.37
C TYR A 216 -12.83 5.01 6.43
N ILE A 217 -12.90 3.71 6.68
CA ILE A 217 -12.45 2.69 5.73
C ILE A 217 -13.69 2.20 4.99
N VAL A 218 -13.75 2.48 3.70
CA VAL A 218 -14.83 2.03 2.81
C VAL A 218 -14.24 1.09 1.78
N SER A 219 -14.72 -0.15 1.78
CA SER A 219 -14.44 -1.09 0.69
C SER A 219 -15.41 -0.86 -0.46
N PHE A 220 -15.01 -1.26 -1.66
CA PHE A 220 -15.87 -1.25 -2.84
C PHE A 220 -15.61 -2.48 -3.69
N LYS A 221 -16.68 -2.99 -4.28
CA LYS A 221 -16.65 -4.17 -5.13
C LYS A 221 -17.50 -3.94 -6.37
N GLN A 222 -16.99 -4.32 -7.54
CA GLN A 222 -17.76 -4.23 -8.77
C GLN A 222 -18.95 -5.18 -8.74
N LEU A 223 -20.10 -4.71 -9.18
CA LEU A 223 -21.30 -5.53 -9.31
C LEU A 223 -21.11 -6.63 -10.38
N PRO A 224 -21.54 -7.87 -10.13
CA PRO A 224 -21.18 -9.03 -10.95
C PRO A 224 -21.73 -9.01 -12.40
N HIS A 225 -22.66 -8.13 -12.71
CA HIS A 225 -23.28 -8.04 -14.05
C HIS A 225 -22.79 -6.86 -14.88
N VAL A 226 -21.75 -6.19 -14.42
CA VAL A 226 -21.20 -5.02 -15.10
C VAL A 226 -19.97 -5.43 -15.89
N ASN A 227 -20.12 -5.52 -17.21
CA ASN A 227 -18.99 -5.66 -18.12
C ASN A 227 -18.37 -4.28 -18.35
N PHE A 228 -17.26 -4.01 -17.68
CA PHE A 228 -16.50 -2.80 -17.91
C PHE A 228 -15.48 -3.03 -19.02
N PRO A 229 -15.39 -2.12 -20.03
CA PRO A 229 -14.44 -2.29 -21.14
C PRO A 229 -12.95 -2.32 -20.71
N LEU A 230 -12.66 -1.94 -19.48
CA LEU A 230 -11.30 -1.87 -18.94
C LEU A 230 -10.86 -3.15 -18.19
N TYR A 231 -11.77 -4.10 -17.97
CA TYR A 231 -11.51 -5.33 -17.18
C TYR A 231 -12.00 -6.60 -17.89
N ASN A 232 -12.15 -6.57 -19.22
CA ASN A 232 -12.35 -7.75 -20.04
C ASN A 232 -11.03 -8.39 -20.44
#